data_499f61fdb0fbacf557894d7caddc202f
#
_entry.id   499f61fdb0fbacf557894d7caddc202f
#
_cell.length_a   1.000
_cell.length_b   1.000
_cell.length_c   1.000
_cell.angle_alpha   90.00
_cell.angle_beta   90.00
_cell.angle_gamma   90.00
#
_symmetry.space_group_name_H-M   'P 1'
#
loop_
_entity.id
_entity.type
_entity.pdbx_description
1 polymer ?
#
loop_
_entity_poly.entity_id
_entity_poly.type
_entity_poly.pdbx_seq_one_letter_code
_entity_poly.pdbx_strand_id
1 'polypeptide(L)'
;RNADQGVIGSENCLWLDVVVPRDPSSRSAVDASARRPVVVFFHGGSNAFGSAANRLYSAQYLAMALDAVVVAVNYRLGVAGGMSLSYGTSQSDVPADRFDTNTQLSDGITALTWVRDNAEAFGGDPHRIIAMGQSSGGALVSSLTAVPQLENVIAGVIMLSPPLAMVHHPDLAALWA
;
A
#
# COMPACT_ATOMS: atom_id res chain seq x y z
N ARG A 1 -23.41 -5.05 -18.48
CA ARG A 1 -21.94 -4.95 -18.74
C ARG A 1 -21.81 -4.38 -20.14
N ASN A 2 -21.42 -3.13 -20.28
CA ASN A 2 -21.13 -2.53 -21.58
C ASN A 2 -19.80 -3.12 -22.09
N ALA A 3 -19.87 -3.80 -23.22
CA ALA A 3 -18.74 -4.49 -23.86
C ALA A 3 -17.63 -3.56 -24.39
N ASP A 4 -17.76 -2.25 -24.21
CA ASP A 4 -16.85 -1.23 -24.77
C ASP A 4 -15.91 -0.58 -23.73
N GLN A 5 -15.91 -1.00 -22.48
CA GLN A 5 -14.85 -0.58 -21.55
C GLN A 5 -13.67 -1.52 -21.72
N GLY A 6 -12.71 -1.10 -22.54
CA GLY A 6 -11.44 -1.79 -22.69
C GLY A 6 -10.75 -2.00 -21.34
N VAL A 7 -9.86 -2.98 -21.27
CA VAL A 7 -9.02 -3.23 -20.09
C VAL A 7 -8.30 -1.94 -19.71
N ILE A 8 -8.55 -1.44 -18.50
CA ILE A 8 -7.88 -0.27 -17.94
C ILE A 8 -6.89 -0.75 -16.88
N GLY A 9 -5.69 -0.13 -16.89
CA GLY A 9 -4.61 -0.48 -15.99
C GLY A 9 -3.43 -1.13 -16.70
N SER A 10 -2.47 -1.57 -15.93
CA SER A 10 -1.24 -2.21 -16.42
C SER A 10 -0.78 -3.25 -15.40
N GLU A 11 -0.20 -4.35 -15.86
CA GLU A 11 0.48 -5.31 -14.98
C GLU A 11 1.72 -4.70 -14.31
N ASN A 12 2.36 -3.73 -14.96
CA ASN A 12 3.39 -2.90 -14.33
C ASN A 12 2.72 -1.79 -13.52
N CYS A 13 2.19 -2.13 -12.36
CA CYS A 13 1.38 -1.25 -11.50
C CYS A 13 2.07 -0.88 -10.18
N LEU A 14 3.21 -1.48 -9.86
CA LEU A 14 3.93 -1.22 -8.60
C LEU A 14 4.72 0.08 -8.68
N TRP A 15 4.05 1.17 -8.36
CA TRP A 15 4.64 2.50 -8.24
C TRP A 15 3.99 3.26 -7.08
N LEU A 16 4.63 4.31 -6.65
CA LEU A 16 4.16 5.18 -5.61
C LEU A 16 4.40 6.64 -5.99
N ASP A 17 3.54 7.52 -5.46
CA ASP A 17 3.69 8.96 -5.56
C ASP A 17 4.21 9.51 -4.24
N VAL A 18 5.26 10.34 -4.29
CA VAL A 18 5.77 11.05 -3.12
C VAL A 18 5.39 12.52 -3.22
N VAL A 19 4.62 12.99 -2.25
CA VAL A 19 4.19 14.38 -2.15
C VAL A 19 4.84 15.02 -0.92
N VAL A 20 5.60 16.09 -1.17
CA VAL A 20 6.29 16.84 -0.13
C VAL A 20 5.60 18.20 0.05
N PRO A 21 5.31 18.62 1.30
CA PRO A 21 4.81 19.98 1.54
C PRO A 21 5.85 21.00 1.08
N ARG A 22 5.41 21.97 0.28
CA ARG A 22 6.29 23.01 -0.24
C ARG A 22 6.12 24.28 0.59
N ASP A 23 7.22 24.80 1.07
CA ASP A 23 7.28 26.17 1.56
C ASP A 23 7.27 27.14 0.36
N PRO A 24 6.23 27.99 0.20
CA PRO A 24 6.16 28.92 -0.90
C PRO A 24 7.32 29.94 -0.94
N SER A 25 7.96 30.17 0.20
CA SER A 25 9.11 31.10 0.33
C SER A 25 10.44 30.43 -0.03
N SER A 26 10.51 29.12 -0.08
CA SER A 26 11.71 28.36 -0.40
C SER A 26 11.93 28.22 -1.90
N ARG A 27 13.16 28.45 -2.37
CA ARG A 27 13.57 28.13 -3.73
C ARG A 27 13.83 26.65 -3.94
N SER A 28 14.09 25.90 -2.88
CA SER A 28 14.28 24.44 -2.90
C SER A 28 12.93 23.75 -2.97
N ALA A 29 12.82 22.74 -3.83
CA ALA A 29 11.62 21.91 -3.91
C ALA A 29 11.47 21.01 -2.67
N VAL A 30 12.59 20.63 -2.04
CA VAL A 30 12.64 19.72 -0.89
C VAL A 30 13.62 20.27 0.13
N ASP A 31 13.21 20.34 1.39
CA ASP A 31 14.10 20.56 2.52
C ASP A 31 14.39 19.22 3.20
N ALA A 32 15.52 18.60 2.85
CA ALA A 32 15.95 17.32 3.40
C ALA A 32 16.21 17.37 4.92
N SER A 33 16.43 18.55 5.49
CA SER A 33 16.67 18.70 6.93
C SER A 33 15.39 18.79 7.78
N ALA A 34 14.23 18.89 7.15
CA ALA A 34 12.95 19.16 7.82
C ALA A 34 12.48 18.04 8.75
N ARG A 35 12.91 16.78 8.52
CA ARG A 35 12.57 15.61 9.35
C ARG A 35 11.06 15.51 9.63
N ARG A 36 10.24 15.67 8.57
CA ARG A 36 8.78 15.61 8.67
C ARG A 36 8.28 14.21 8.97
N PRO A 37 7.11 14.05 9.61
CA PRO A 37 6.45 12.75 9.63
C PRO A 37 6.19 12.26 8.19
N VAL A 38 6.18 10.94 8.01
CA VAL A 38 5.89 10.33 6.71
C VAL A 38 4.59 9.54 6.83
N VAL A 39 3.62 9.83 5.99
CA VAL A 39 2.37 9.08 5.90
C VAL A 39 2.41 8.21 4.65
N VAL A 40 2.38 6.89 4.83
CA VAL A 40 2.29 5.93 3.72
C VAL A 40 0.85 5.49 3.59
N PHE A 41 0.21 5.89 2.49
CA PHE A 41 -1.21 5.70 2.28
C PHE A 41 -1.51 4.54 1.31
N PHE A 42 -2.36 3.61 1.78
CA PHE A 42 -2.90 2.49 1.02
C PHE A 42 -4.37 2.72 0.72
N HIS A 43 -4.72 2.81 -0.57
CA HIS A 43 -6.09 3.09 -1.02
C HIS A 43 -7.05 1.93 -0.76
N GLY A 44 -8.35 2.22 -0.73
CA GLY A 44 -9.41 1.22 -0.70
C GLY A 44 -9.83 0.75 -2.08
N GLY A 45 -10.86 -0.07 -2.13
CA GLY A 45 -11.46 -0.58 -3.36
C GLY A 45 -11.72 -2.08 -3.32
N SER A 46 -12.03 -2.62 -2.14
CA SER A 46 -12.40 -4.04 -1.95
C SER A 46 -11.37 -5.03 -2.50
N ASN A 47 -10.10 -4.65 -2.49
CA ASN A 47 -8.98 -5.40 -3.11
C ASN A 47 -9.17 -5.70 -4.61
N ALA A 48 -10.14 -5.11 -5.28
CA ALA A 48 -10.51 -5.40 -6.67
C ALA A 48 -10.23 -4.24 -7.62
N PHE A 49 -10.24 -3.01 -7.14
CA PHE A 49 -10.01 -1.79 -7.92
C PHE A 49 -9.41 -0.70 -7.03
N GLY A 50 -9.00 0.41 -7.66
CA GLY A 50 -8.43 1.56 -6.97
C GLY A 50 -7.05 1.93 -7.50
N SER A 51 -6.56 3.06 -7.05
CA SER A 51 -5.25 3.58 -7.43
C SER A 51 -4.82 4.69 -6.47
N ALA A 52 -3.53 4.84 -6.24
CA ALA A 52 -2.92 5.97 -5.56
C ALA A 52 -3.25 7.32 -6.23
N ALA A 53 -3.45 7.32 -7.55
CA ALA A 53 -3.80 8.50 -8.33
C ALA A 53 -5.28 8.94 -8.19
N ASN A 54 -6.10 8.23 -7.42
CA ASN A 54 -7.50 8.60 -7.25
C ASN A 54 -7.62 9.93 -6.51
N ARG A 55 -8.32 10.90 -7.14
CA ARG A 55 -8.54 12.26 -6.57
C ARG A 55 -9.26 12.27 -5.22
N LEU A 56 -9.98 11.21 -4.88
CA LEU A 56 -10.61 11.07 -3.57
C LEU A 56 -9.57 11.07 -2.43
N TYR A 57 -8.35 10.62 -2.71
CA TYR A 57 -7.27 10.51 -1.74
C TYR A 57 -6.20 11.57 -1.97
N SER A 58 -6.59 12.84 -2.06
CA SER A 58 -5.66 13.93 -2.35
C SER A 58 -4.45 13.97 -1.43
N ALA A 59 -3.36 13.32 -1.84
CA ALA A 59 -2.10 13.31 -1.11
C ALA A 59 -1.53 14.72 -0.90
N GLN A 60 -1.79 15.64 -1.86
CA GLN A 60 -1.35 17.02 -1.75
C GLN A 60 -2.05 17.75 -0.60
N TYR A 61 -3.38 17.56 -0.46
CA TYR A 61 -4.12 18.18 0.63
C TYR A 61 -3.65 17.65 1.98
N LEU A 62 -3.46 16.32 2.08
CA LEU A 62 -3.01 15.69 3.30
C LEU A 62 -1.59 16.13 3.69
N ALA A 63 -0.67 16.21 2.72
CA ALA A 63 0.69 16.67 2.95
C ALA A 63 0.73 18.09 3.50
N MET A 64 -0.06 18.99 2.92
CA MET A 64 -0.13 20.40 3.37
C MET A 64 -0.80 20.53 4.74
N ALA A 65 -1.88 19.78 4.99
CA ALA A 65 -2.64 19.87 6.23
C ALA A 65 -1.87 19.34 7.44
N LEU A 66 -1.01 18.34 7.24
CA LEU A 66 -0.25 17.67 8.30
C LEU A 66 1.22 18.13 8.39
N ASP A 67 1.69 18.96 7.47
CA ASP A 67 3.12 19.23 7.23
C ASP A 67 3.94 17.92 7.21
N ALA A 68 3.50 16.97 6.42
CA ALA A 68 4.05 15.62 6.34
C ALA A 68 4.43 15.25 4.90
N VAL A 69 5.43 14.41 4.73
CA VAL A 69 5.67 13.72 3.46
C VAL A 69 4.56 12.66 3.32
N VAL A 70 3.82 12.68 2.22
CA VAL A 70 2.77 11.69 1.94
C VAL A 70 3.20 10.81 0.78
N VAL A 71 3.20 9.50 1.00
CA VAL A 71 3.52 8.49 -0.01
C VAL A 71 2.25 7.71 -0.31
N ALA A 72 1.69 7.89 -1.49
CA ALA A 72 0.52 7.13 -1.93
C ALA A 72 0.97 5.91 -2.75
N VAL A 73 0.56 4.72 -2.31
CA VAL A 73 1.09 3.44 -2.82
C VAL A 73 0.06 2.74 -3.69
N ASN A 74 0.49 2.27 -4.86
CA ASN A 74 -0.20 1.23 -5.59
C ASN A 74 0.32 -0.14 -5.16
N TYR A 75 -0.60 -1.09 -5.07
CA TYR A 75 -0.31 -2.48 -4.76
C TYR A 75 -1.19 -3.38 -5.62
N ARG A 76 -0.79 -4.63 -5.83
CA ARG A 76 -1.54 -5.59 -6.66
C ARG A 76 -2.91 -5.89 -6.07
N LEU A 77 -3.90 -5.98 -6.94
CA LEU A 77 -5.30 -6.13 -6.60
C LEU A 77 -5.89 -7.39 -7.24
N GLY A 78 -7.07 -7.78 -6.81
CA GLY A 78 -7.82 -8.90 -7.36
C GLY A 78 -7.05 -10.20 -7.26
N VAL A 79 -7.13 -10.99 -8.32
CA VAL A 79 -6.43 -12.28 -8.43
C VAL A 79 -4.93 -12.12 -8.26
N ALA A 80 -4.32 -11.10 -8.89
CA ALA A 80 -2.88 -10.86 -8.81
C ALA A 80 -2.41 -10.42 -7.41
N GLY A 81 -3.29 -9.85 -6.59
CA GLY A 81 -2.97 -9.35 -5.25
C GLY A 81 -3.26 -10.34 -4.12
N GLY A 82 -4.35 -11.07 -4.19
CA GLY A 82 -4.89 -11.81 -3.05
C GLY A 82 -5.07 -13.30 -3.23
N MET A 83 -4.84 -13.85 -4.43
CA MET A 83 -5.09 -15.27 -4.70
C MET A 83 -3.93 -16.13 -4.22
N SER A 84 -4.24 -17.19 -3.46
CA SER A 84 -3.29 -18.26 -3.16
C SER A 84 -3.37 -19.31 -4.26
N LEU A 85 -2.42 -19.29 -5.18
CA LEU A 85 -2.32 -20.28 -6.26
C LEU A 85 -1.84 -21.67 -5.79
N SER A 86 -1.37 -21.77 -4.55
CA SER A 86 -0.97 -23.04 -3.95
C SER A 86 -2.16 -23.91 -3.51
N TYR A 87 -3.37 -23.37 -3.52
CA TYR A 87 -4.57 -24.09 -3.13
C TYR A 87 -5.23 -24.72 -4.37
N GLY A 88 -5.31 -26.03 -4.41
CA GLY A 88 -5.96 -26.78 -5.51
C GLY A 88 -5.00 -27.48 -6.48
N THR A 89 -3.71 -27.20 -6.40
CA THR A 89 -2.70 -28.08 -7.00
C THR A 89 -2.33 -29.16 -6.00
N SER A 90 -2.35 -30.43 -6.41
CA SER A 90 -1.80 -31.51 -5.57
C SER A 90 -0.39 -31.08 -5.16
N GLN A 91 -0.10 -31.08 -3.87
CA GLN A 91 1.14 -30.58 -3.25
C GLN A 91 2.45 -31.14 -3.85
N SER A 92 2.36 -32.07 -4.82
CA SER A 92 3.50 -32.73 -5.46
C SER A 92 4.08 -32.00 -6.67
N ASP A 93 3.33 -31.11 -7.32
CA ASP A 93 3.68 -30.66 -8.68
C ASP A 93 4.15 -29.20 -8.79
N VAL A 94 3.99 -28.40 -7.72
CA VAL A 94 4.44 -27.00 -7.69
C VAL A 94 5.26 -26.77 -6.42
N PRO A 95 6.55 -26.44 -6.53
CA PRO A 95 7.36 -26.06 -5.38
C PRO A 95 6.69 -24.90 -4.63
N ALA A 96 6.59 -25.00 -3.30
CA ALA A 96 5.94 -23.99 -2.44
C ALA A 96 6.59 -22.59 -2.51
N ASP A 97 7.78 -22.50 -3.07
CA ASP A 97 8.56 -21.27 -3.28
C ASP A 97 8.29 -20.59 -4.62
N ARG A 98 7.47 -21.19 -5.49
CA ARG A 98 7.22 -20.64 -6.84
C ARG A 98 6.15 -19.59 -6.92
N PHE A 99 5.25 -19.48 -5.93
CA PHE A 99 4.18 -18.50 -5.95
C PHE A 99 4.07 -17.80 -4.60
N ASP A 100 4.34 -16.52 -4.64
CA ASP A 100 4.09 -15.63 -3.51
C ASP A 100 2.58 -15.58 -3.26
N THR A 101 2.13 -16.10 -2.14
CA THR A 101 0.73 -16.00 -1.72
C THR A 101 0.53 -14.64 -1.04
N ASN A 102 -0.58 -13.95 -1.32
CA ASN A 102 -0.85 -12.64 -0.76
C ASN A 102 0.17 -11.57 -1.18
N THR A 103 0.34 -11.41 -2.48
CA THR A 103 1.32 -10.49 -3.07
C THR A 103 1.05 -9.03 -2.69
N GLN A 104 -0.20 -8.63 -2.41
CA GLN A 104 -0.51 -7.29 -1.90
C GLN A 104 0.15 -7.01 -0.53
N LEU A 105 0.31 -8.03 0.32
CA LEU A 105 1.04 -7.89 1.58
C LEU A 105 2.54 -7.69 1.32
N SER A 106 3.11 -8.48 0.41
CA SER A 106 4.52 -8.35 -0.01
C SER A 106 4.78 -6.98 -0.64
N ASP A 107 3.84 -6.46 -1.44
CA ASP A 107 3.92 -5.12 -2.03
C ASP A 107 3.90 -4.04 -0.94
N GLY A 108 3.05 -4.18 0.07
CA GLY A 108 2.99 -3.28 1.22
C GLY A 108 4.28 -3.27 2.05
N ILE A 109 4.87 -4.44 2.29
CA ILE A 109 6.16 -4.59 2.98
C ILE A 109 7.25 -3.89 2.17
N THR A 110 7.30 -4.13 0.87
CA THR A 110 8.28 -3.51 -0.03
C THR A 110 8.15 -2.00 -0.03
N ALA A 111 6.93 -1.47 -0.13
CA ALA A 111 6.68 -0.03 -0.12
C ALA A 111 7.14 0.62 1.18
N LEU A 112 6.78 0.06 2.34
CA LEU A 112 7.18 0.60 3.65
C LEU A 112 8.69 0.54 3.87
N THR A 113 9.33 -0.54 3.44
CA THR A 113 10.79 -0.68 3.50
C THR A 113 11.48 0.35 2.62
N TRP A 114 11.00 0.51 1.38
CA TRP A 114 11.53 1.53 0.46
C TRP A 114 11.35 2.93 1.02
N VAL A 115 10.20 3.24 1.61
CA VAL A 115 9.94 4.56 2.22
C VAL A 115 10.91 4.81 3.36
N ARG A 116 11.12 3.85 4.26
CA ARG A 116 12.12 3.98 5.34
C ARG A 116 13.51 4.33 4.80
N ASP A 117 13.94 3.59 3.77
CA ASP A 117 15.29 3.71 3.21
C ASP A 117 15.49 5.02 2.42
N ASN A 118 14.41 5.66 1.97
CA ASN A 118 14.46 6.86 1.13
C ASN A 118 13.84 8.11 1.76
N ALA A 119 13.23 8.03 2.95
CA ALA A 119 12.48 9.12 3.57
C ALA A 119 13.29 10.42 3.67
N GLU A 120 14.54 10.34 4.06
CA GLU A 120 15.41 11.52 4.26
C GLU A 120 15.63 12.31 2.98
N ALA A 121 15.69 11.65 1.82
CA ALA A 121 15.83 12.31 0.52
C ALA A 121 14.64 13.24 0.18
N PHE A 122 13.49 12.99 0.81
CA PHE A 122 12.26 13.78 0.66
C PHE A 122 11.97 14.70 1.86
N GLY A 123 12.93 14.84 2.79
CA GLY A 123 12.75 15.60 4.02
C GLY A 123 11.88 14.94 5.08
N GLY A 124 11.67 13.63 4.95
CA GLY A 124 10.95 12.79 5.90
C GLY A 124 11.86 12.21 6.98
N ASP A 125 11.25 11.80 8.09
CA ASP A 125 11.93 11.09 9.17
C ASP A 125 11.65 9.60 9.08
N PRO A 126 12.64 8.73 8.82
CA PRO A 126 12.47 7.28 8.71
C PRO A 126 11.99 6.62 10.01
N HIS A 127 12.09 7.32 11.15
CA HIS A 127 11.60 6.84 12.44
C HIS A 127 10.18 7.32 12.78
N ARG A 128 9.55 8.08 11.88
CA ARG A 128 8.21 8.64 12.05
C ARG A 128 7.29 8.29 10.88
N ILE A 129 7.29 7.01 10.49
CA ILE A 129 6.47 6.48 9.41
C ILE A 129 5.13 6.02 9.97
N ILE A 130 4.05 6.58 9.46
CA ILE A 130 2.66 6.25 9.80
C ILE A 130 2.04 5.52 8.61
N ALA A 131 1.65 4.27 8.80
CA ALA A 131 0.90 3.53 7.81
C ALA A 131 -0.58 3.92 7.90
N MET A 132 -1.14 4.43 6.81
CA MET A 132 -2.54 4.85 6.74
C MET A 132 -3.27 4.11 5.63
N GLY A 133 -4.50 3.64 5.90
CA GLY A 133 -5.29 2.99 4.88
C GLY A 133 -6.79 3.18 5.08
N GLN A 134 -7.53 3.15 3.97
CA GLN A 134 -8.98 3.26 3.96
C GLN A 134 -9.60 1.96 3.44
N SER A 135 -10.68 1.47 4.09
CA SER A 135 -11.39 0.25 3.67
C SER A 135 -10.45 -0.94 3.56
N SER A 136 -10.39 -1.63 2.41
CA SER A 136 -9.44 -2.74 2.17
C SER A 136 -7.97 -2.34 2.35
N GLY A 137 -7.58 -1.09 2.05
CA GLY A 137 -6.26 -0.57 2.38
C GLY A 137 -6.02 -0.47 3.89
N GLY A 138 -7.05 -0.17 4.67
CA GLY A 138 -7.00 -0.23 6.13
C GLY A 138 -6.84 -1.65 6.66
N ALA A 139 -7.47 -2.64 6.02
CA ALA A 139 -7.27 -4.05 6.35
C ALA A 139 -5.84 -4.51 6.02
N LEU A 140 -5.28 -4.05 4.88
CA LEU A 140 -3.88 -4.29 4.54
C LEU A 140 -2.94 -3.71 5.61
N VAL A 141 -3.16 -2.46 6.03
CA VAL A 141 -2.39 -1.82 7.12
C VAL A 141 -2.47 -2.65 8.41
N SER A 142 -3.65 -3.16 8.78
CA SER A 142 -3.79 -4.06 9.92
C SER A 142 -2.91 -5.31 9.79
N SER A 143 -2.86 -5.92 8.60
CA SER A 143 -2.02 -7.09 8.35
C SER A 143 -0.52 -6.74 8.43
N LEU A 144 -0.12 -5.57 7.91
CA LEU A 144 1.26 -5.09 7.95
C LEU A 144 1.79 -4.88 9.37
N THR A 145 0.92 -4.54 10.34
CA THR A 145 1.33 -4.41 11.74
C THR A 145 1.77 -5.73 12.39
N ALA A 146 1.34 -6.86 11.84
CA ALA A 146 1.71 -8.18 12.32
C ALA A 146 2.98 -8.75 11.68
N VAL A 147 3.60 -8.00 10.76
CA VAL A 147 4.80 -8.43 10.02
C VAL A 147 6.05 -8.08 10.83
N PRO A 148 6.85 -9.08 11.29
CA PRO A 148 8.02 -8.81 12.14
C PRO A 148 9.07 -7.90 11.50
N GLN A 149 9.25 -7.95 10.17
CA GLN A 149 10.19 -7.09 9.44
C GLN A 149 9.85 -5.60 9.53
N LEU A 150 8.61 -5.24 9.90
CA LEU A 150 8.12 -3.87 9.99
C LEU A 150 8.02 -3.35 11.43
N GLU A 151 8.43 -4.13 12.44
CA GLU A 151 8.34 -3.77 13.87
C GLU A 151 8.98 -2.41 14.19
N ASN A 152 10.12 -2.09 13.56
CA ASN A 152 10.82 -0.82 13.75
C ASN A 152 10.66 0.15 12.57
N VAL A 153 9.73 -0.12 11.66
CA VAL A 153 9.44 0.72 10.49
C VAL A 153 8.18 1.53 10.73
N ILE A 154 7.12 0.90 11.22
CA ILE A 154 5.82 1.54 11.45
C ILE A 154 5.82 2.16 12.85
N ALA A 155 5.85 3.49 12.94
CA ALA A 155 5.73 4.24 14.18
C ALA A 155 4.28 4.41 14.65
N GLY A 156 3.31 4.31 13.75
CA GLY A 156 1.88 4.42 14.07
C GLY A 156 1.00 4.02 12.89
N VAL A 157 -0.29 3.82 13.16
CA VAL A 157 -1.26 3.43 12.13
C VAL A 157 -2.52 4.26 12.19
N ILE A 158 -3.13 4.52 11.03
CA ILE A 158 -4.44 5.14 10.87
C ILE A 158 -5.27 4.24 9.94
N MET A 159 -6.31 3.64 10.48
CA MET A 159 -7.20 2.76 9.72
C MET A 159 -8.60 3.36 9.65
N LEU A 160 -9.03 3.70 8.44
CA LEU A 160 -10.32 4.32 8.17
C LEU A 160 -11.30 3.25 7.66
N SER A 161 -12.27 2.88 8.50
CA SER A 161 -13.31 1.88 8.18
C SER A 161 -12.76 0.56 7.60
N PRO A 162 -11.80 -0.09 8.27
CA PRO A 162 -11.21 -1.33 7.76
C PRO A 162 -12.19 -2.49 7.92
N PRO A 163 -12.39 -3.35 6.90
CA PRO A 163 -13.17 -4.58 7.02
C PRO A 163 -12.34 -5.71 7.67
N LEU A 164 -12.07 -5.60 8.97
CA LEU A 164 -11.17 -6.53 9.70
C LEU A 164 -11.68 -7.97 9.78
N ALA A 165 -12.98 -8.22 9.57
CA ALA A 165 -13.57 -9.55 9.64
C ALA A 165 -13.57 -10.30 8.29
N MET A 166 -13.04 -9.71 7.22
CA MET A 166 -12.97 -10.35 5.89
C MET A 166 -11.73 -11.25 5.78
N VAL A 167 -11.63 -12.21 6.68
CA VAL A 167 -10.66 -13.31 6.54
C VAL A 167 -11.40 -14.48 5.94
N HIS A 168 -11.10 -14.82 4.69
CA HIS A 168 -11.65 -16.02 4.06
C HIS A 168 -10.75 -17.21 4.36
N HIS A 169 -11.37 -18.31 4.83
CA HIS A 169 -10.67 -19.58 4.91
C HIS A 169 -10.21 -19.96 3.50
N PRO A 170 -9.02 -20.56 3.33
CA PRO A 170 -8.51 -20.95 1.99
C PRO A 170 -9.51 -21.75 1.15
N ASP A 171 -10.28 -22.65 1.78
CA ASP A 171 -11.32 -23.45 1.11
C ASP A 171 -12.45 -22.58 0.50
N LEU A 172 -12.80 -21.47 1.15
CA LEU A 172 -13.80 -20.53 0.64
C LEU A 172 -13.20 -19.63 -0.44
N ALA A 173 -11.94 -19.26 -0.34
CA ALA A 173 -11.27 -18.47 -1.37
C ALA A 173 -11.21 -19.23 -2.71
N ALA A 174 -11.03 -20.56 -2.67
CA ALA A 174 -11.03 -21.41 -3.87
C ALA A 174 -12.39 -21.51 -4.59
N LEU A 175 -13.49 -21.21 -3.89
CA LEU A 175 -14.84 -21.22 -4.53
C LEU A 175 -15.11 -19.94 -5.33
N TRP A 176 -14.29 -18.90 -5.20
CA TRP A 176 -14.46 -17.61 -5.88
C TRP A 176 -13.43 -17.37 -6.99
N ALA A 177 -12.51 -18.30 -7.19
CA ALA A 177 -11.52 -18.29 -8.27
C ALA A 177 -12.03 -19.01 -9.51
#